data_7d88c349329dfcd206b2e1d37f31c903
#
_entry.id   7d88c349329dfcd206b2e1d37f31c903
#
_cell.length_a   1.000
_cell.length_b   1.000
_cell.length_c   1.000
_cell.angle_alpha   90.00
_cell.angle_beta   90.00
_cell.angle_gamma   90.00
#
_symmetry.space_group_name_H-M   'P 1'
#
loop_
_entity.id
_entity.type
_entity.pdbx_description
1 polymer ?
#
loop_
_entity_poly.entity_id
_entity_poly.type
_entity_poly.pdbx_seq_one_letter_code
_entity_poly.pdbx_strand_id
1 'polypeptide(L)'
;TKHEMNDLGNDMSSGGFTSIYLEEPCCPPVGESVSDFDVCARVAEKLGPDYYKAYTGGLSEKERVRFFYKATGCEDYMTWEEFRKRKIFVVPCKEAEEVEKIPAGLYDFYRDPENNPLSTPTGKLEYYSTEIAKYTPDDPERPPVPHWIESGVSHDERLSSERAKKYPLLCMSNHGRWRMHAQCDDIIWNREVETMKIRGKDGYQYEPCWLSPHEAAKRGIRHGDIVKVYNERGIVLCGAYVTERLIDHTCYVDHGARLDPIIPGYLDRGGAINCITPANTTSKNATGMAVSGFLCEVAKVTDEEMAAWRRDYPEAFARHVDPDAGVCLDGWLIKEDAQ
;
A
#
# COMPACT_ATOMS: atom_id res chain seq x y z
N THR A 1 18.06 -5.25 0.54
CA THR A 1 17.68 -4.33 -0.54
C THR A 1 17.90 -4.99 -1.89
N LYS A 2 17.14 -4.59 -2.93
CA LYS A 2 17.30 -5.13 -4.30
C LYS A 2 18.70 -4.93 -4.89
N HIS A 3 19.48 -4.01 -4.37
CA HIS A 3 20.85 -3.74 -4.83
C HIS A 3 21.87 -4.81 -4.39
N GLU A 4 21.50 -5.69 -3.51
CA GLU A 4 22.37 -6.67 -2.86
C GLU A 4 22.02 -8.11 -3.22
N MET A 5 20.95 -8.33 -4.00
CA MET A 5 20.48 -9.66 -4.36
C MET A 5 20.44 -9.89 -5.88
N ASN A 6 20.46 -11.15 -6.26
CA ASN A 6 20.21 -11.55 -7.64
C ASN A 6 18.72 -11.85 -7.82
N ASP A 7 18.11 -11.29 -8.85
CA ASP A 7 16.70 -11.50 -9.15
C ASP A 7 16.43 -11.38 -10.66
N LEU A 8 15.22 -11.71 -11.06
CA LEU A 8 14.65 -11.37 -12.36
C LEU A 8 13.62 -10.26 -12.17
N GLY A 9 13.90 -9.12 -12.77
CA GLY A 9 12.95 -8.03 -12.86
C GLY A 9 12.15 -8.07 -14.15
N ASN A 10 11.04 -7.35 -14.17
CA ASN A 10 10.26 -7.09 -15.38
C ASN A 10 9.64 -5.70 -15.33
N ASP A 11 9.19 -5.22 -16.47
CA ASP A 11 8.49 -3.96 -16.64
C ASP A 11 6.96 -4.10 -16.52
N MET A 12 6.50 -5.10 -15.78
CA MET A 12 5.10 -5.43 -15.66
C MET A 12 4.27 -4.25 -15.14
N SER A 13 3.25 -3.90 -15.89
CA SER A 13 2.18 -3.02 -15.46
C SER A 13 0.86 -3.68 -15.84
N SER A 14 -0.06 -3.77 -14.87
CA SER A 14 -1.43 -4.25 -15.10
C SER A 14 -1.55 -5.62 -15.78
N GLY A 15 -0.63 -6.53 -15.49
CA GLY A 15 -0.70 -7.93 -15.93
C GLY A 15 0.01 -8.27 -17.24
N GLY A 16 0.68 -7.31 -17.86
CA GLY A 16 1.55 -7.54 -19.03
C GLY A 16 2.97 -7.08 -18.78
N PHE A 17 3.92 -7.67 -19.46
CA PHE A 17 5.31 -7.20 -19.49
C PHE A 17 5.89 -7.33 -20.88
N THR A 18 6.83 -6.45 -21.22
CA THR A 18 7.51 -6.45 -22.51
C THR A 18 8.99 -6.79 -22.39
N SER A 19 9.54 -6.79 -21.19
CA SER A 19 10.95 -7.12 -20.96
C SER A 19 11.16 -7.88 -19.66
N ILE A 20 12.23 -8.68 -19.65
CA ILE A 20 12.79 -9.32 -18.47
C ILE A 20 14.23 -8.84 -18.33
N TYR A 21 14.65 -8.48 -17.14
CA TYR A 21 16.02 -8.04 -16.88
C TYR A 21 16.64 -8.79 -15.72
N LEU A 22 17.96 -8.97 -15.80
CA LEU A 22 18.74 -9.59 -14.76
C LEU A 22 19.15 -8.52 -13.75
N GLU A 23 18.67 -8.66 -12.52
CA GLU A 23 19.13 -7.89 -11.39
C GLU A 23 20.32 -8.62 -10.76
N GLU A 24 21.43 -7.91 -10.59
CA GLU A 24 22.63 -8.41 -9.92
C GLU A 24 23.03 -7.42 -8.82
N PRO A 25 23.66 -7.89 -7.74
CA PRO A 25 24.17 -6.99 -6.71
C PRO A 25 25.12 -5.96 -7.31
N CYS A 26 24.85 -4.68 -7.07
CA CYS A 26 25.72 -3.57 -7.49
C CYS A 26 26.67 -3.09 -6.39
N CYS A 27 26.44 -3.51 -5.16
CA CYS A 27 27.27 -3.23 -4.00
C CYS A 27 27.22 -4.41 -3.02
N PRO A 28 28.24 -4.57 -2.16
CA PRO A 28 28.17 -5.53 -1.06
C PRO A 28 27.11 -5.10 -0.04
N PRO A 29 26.51 -6.07 0.68
CA PRO A 29 25.60 -5.75 1.78
C PRO A 29 26.23 -4.82 2.81
N VAL A 30 25.43 -3.88 3.31
CA VAL A 30 25.89 -2.93 4.34
C VAL A 30 25.64 -3.50 5.73
N GLY A 31 26.66 -3.59 6.55
CA GLY A 31 26.58 -4.08 7.93
C GLY A 31 26.07 -5.52 7.97
N GLU A 32 25.00 -5.77 8.71
CA GLU A 32 24.37 -7.08 8.89
C GLU A 32 23.22 -7.35 7.91
N SER A 33 23.03 -6.51 6.89
CA SER A 33 21.94 -6.71 5.91
C SER A 33 22.16 -7.98 5.10
N VAL A 34 21.06 -8.69 4.83
CA VAL A 34 21.03 -9.91 4.03
C VAL A 34 19.86 -9.84 3.04
N SER A 35 19.92 -10.64 1.98
CA SER A 35 18.82 -10.72 1.02
C SER A 35 17.58 -11.37 1.64
N ASP A 36 16.40 -11.06 1.10
CA ASP A 36 15.14 -11.69 1.52
C ASP A 36 15.18 -13.21 1.35
N PHE A 37 15.87 -13.67 0.29
CA PHE A 37 16.09 -15.09 0.09
C PHE A 37 16.87 -15.72 1.25
N ASP A 38 17.96 -15.11 1.68
CA ASP A 38 18.78 -15.61 2.78
C ASP A 38 18.06 -15.56 4.13
N VAL A 39 17.25 -14.52 4.37
CA VAL A 39 16.42 -14.44 5.59
C VAL A 39 15.49 -15.64 5.65
N CYS A 40 14.74 -15.89 4.59
CA CYS A 40 13.80 -17.00 4.53
C CYS A 40 14.50 -18.37 4.55
N ALA A 41 15.67 -18.49 3.90
CA ALA A 41 16.47 -19.71 3.94
C ALA A 41 16.95 -20.04 5.35
N ARG A 42 17.44 -19.04 6.11
CA ARG A 42 17.87 -19.20 7.52
C ARG A 42 16.68 -19.57 8.43
N VAL A 43 15.51 -19.00 8.21
CA VAL A 43 14.29 -19.38 8.93
C VAL A 43 13.92 -20.84 8.62
N ALA A 44 13.90 -21.23 7.35
CA ALA A 44 13.61 -22.59 6.92
C ALA A 44 14.63 -23.60 7.50
N GLU A 45 15.90 -23.25 7.54
CA GLU A 45 16.95 -24.09 8.15
C GLU A 45 16.69 -24.34 9.64
N LYS A 46 16.25 -23.29 10.38
CA LYS A 46 15.88 -23.42 11.81
C LYS A 46 14.65 -24.28 12.04
N LEU A 47 13.72 -24.30 11.08
CA LEU A 47 12.55 -25.17 11.13
C LEU A 47 12.91 -26.66 10.84
N GLY A 48 14.00 -26.89 10.11
CA GLY A 48 14.51 -28.23 9.82
C GLY A 48 14.97 -28.44 8.36
N PRO A 49 15.75 -29.50 8.09
CA PRO A 49 16.37 -29.72 6.79
C PRO A 49 15.36 -29.92 5.65
N ASP A 50 14.20 -30.49 5.92
CA ASP A 50 13.15 -30.68 4.92
C ASP A 50 12.54 -29.35 4.49
N TYR A 51 12.34 -28.42 5.43
CA TYR A 51 11.87 -27.05 5.15
C TYR A 51 12.90 -26.28 4.35
N TYR A 52 14.19 -26.37 4.74
CA TYR A 52 15.26 -25.73 4.00
C TYR A 52 15.33 -26.21 2.55
N LYS A 53 15.29 -27.53 2.36
CA LYS A 53 15.29 -28.14 1.02
C LYS A 53 14.05 -27.76 0.21
N ALA A 54 12.87 -27.75 0.84
CA ALA A 54 11.63 -27.35 0.19
C ALA A 54 11.67 -25.88 -0.26
N TYR A 55 12.20 -25.00 0.58
CA TYR A 55 12.31 -23.57 0.26
C TYR A 55 13.35 -23.29 -0.82
N THR A 56 14.57 -23.82 -0.67
CA THR A 56 15.68 -23.54 -1.58
C THR A 56 15.65 -24.39 -2.87
N GLY A 57 15.00 -25.53 -2.84
CA GLY A 57 15.11 -26.55 -3.89
C GLY A 57 16.53 -27.15 -3.98
N GLY A 58 17.39 -26.91 -2.97
CA GLY A 58 18.82 -27.25 -3.01
C GLY A 58 19.65 -26.35 -3.92
N LEU A 59 19.10 -25.20 -4.32
CA LEU A 59 19.73 -24.23 -5.21
C LEU A 59 20.17 -22.98 -4.41
N SER A 60 21.30 -22.42 -4.81
CA SER A 60 21.70 -21.08 -4.39
C SER A 60 20.80 -20.02 -5.04
N GLU A 61 20.83 -18.79 -4.51
CA GLU A 61 20.10 -17.65 -5.09
C GLU A 61 20.37 -17.51 -6.61
N LYS A 62 21.63 -17.54 -7.03
CA LYS A 62 22.01 -17.43 -8.45
C LYS A 62 21.49 -18.59 -9.33
N GLU A 63 21.53 -19.80 -8.79
CA GLU A 63 21.01 -20.97 -9.52
C GLU A 63 19.49 -20.90 -9.64
N ARG A 64 18.79 -20.36 -8.64
CA ARG A 64 17.34 -20.11 -8.71
C ARG A 64 16.98 -19.09 -9.77
N VAL A 65 17.72 -18.01 -9.90
CA VAL A 65 17.50 -17.01 -10.96
C VAL A 65 17.58 -17.66 -12.34
N ARG A 66 18.61 -18.51 -12.55
CA ARG A 66 18.71 -19.29 -13.78
C ARG A 66 17.54 -20.26 -13.97
N PHE A 67 17.13 -20.93 -12.90
CA PHE A 67 15.96 -21.82 -12.93
C PHE A 67 14.69 -21.07 -13.33
N PHE A 68 14.45 -19.91 -12.76
CA PHE A 68 13.28 -19.08 -13.10
C PHE A 68 13.36 -18.54 -14.52
N TYR A 69 14.54 -18.07 -14.98
CA TYR A 69 14.69 -17.67 -16.37
C TYR A 69 14.29 -18.79 -17.34
N LYS A 70 14.73 -20.01 -17.09
CA LYS A 70 14.32 -21.18 -17.88
C LYS A 70 12.81 -21.41 -17.78
N ALA A 71 12.23 -21.29 -16.60
CA ALA A 71 10.79 -21.49 -16.38
C ALA A 71 9.91 -20.43 -17.08
N THR A 72 10.45 -19.25 -17.44
CA THR A 72 9.72 -18.25 -18.24
C THR A 72 9.56 -18.66 -19.71
N GLY A 73 10.29 -19.66 -20.21
CA GLY A 73 10.34 -20.00 -21.62
C GLY A 73 11.22 -19.07 -22.48
N CYS A 74 11.81 -18.03 -21.88
CA CYS A 74 12.65 -17.08 -22.61
C CYS A 74 13.95 -17.72 -23.15
N GLU A 75 14.40 -18.84 -22.58
CA GLU A 75 15.57 -19.59 -23.02
C GLU A 75 15.43 -20.12 -24.46
N ASP A 76 14.19 -20.30 -24.94
CA ASP A 76 13.92 -20.69 -26.33
C ASP A 76 14.27 -19.59 -27.35
N TYR A 77 14.33 -18.35 -26.90
CA TYR A 77 14.64 -17.18 -27.73
C TYR A 77 16.06 -16.62 -27.48
N MET A 78 16.56 -16.74 -26.27
CA MET A 78 17.86 -16.21 -25.87
C MET A 78 18.49 -17.13 -24.82
N THR A 79 19.69 -17.62 -25.08
CA THR A 79 20.42 -18.46 -24.14
C THR A 79 20.68 -17.74 -22.81
N TRP A 80 20.83 -18.50 -21.74
CA TRP A 80 21.19 -17.94 -20.42
C TRP A 80 22.51 -17.13 -20.47
N GLU A 81 23.50 -17.61 -21.18
CA GLU A 81 24.80 -16.96 -21.35
C GLU A 81 24.67 -15.60 -22.06
N GLU A 82 23.84 -15.54 -23.09
CA GLU A 82 23.54 -14.32 -23.81
C GLU A 82 22.74 -13.34 -22.96
N PHE A 83 21.71 -13.83 -22.25
CA PHE A 83 20.93 -13.03 -21.32
C PHE A 83 21.80 -12.44 -20.22
N ARG A 84 22.68 -13.22 -19.61
CA ARG A 84 23.65 -12.72 -18.62
C ARG A 84 24.55 -11.61 -19.16
N LYS A 85 24.93 -11.70 -20.42
CA LYS A 85 25.75 -10.68 -21.06
C LYS A 85 24.96 -9.42 -21.39
N ARG A 86 23.76 -9.56 -21.90
CA ARG A 86 22.87 -8.44 -22.31
C ARG A 86 22.15 -7.79 -21.15
N LYS A 87 21.90 -8.54 -20.07
CA LYS A 87 21.15 -8.14 -18.88
C LYS A 87 19.66 -7.90 -19.11
N ILE A 88 19.20 -7.91 -20.34
CA ILE A 88 17.81 -7.68 -20.72
C ILE A 88 17.42 -8.60 -21.86
N PHE A 89 16.21 -9.13 -21.76
CA PHE A 89 15.48 -9.78 -22.84
C PHE A 89 14.21 -9.00 -23.12
N VAL A 90 14.03 -8.55 -24.35
CA VAL A 90 12.78 -7.93 -24.79
C VAL A 90 11.92 -9.01 -25.43
N VAL A 91 10.71 -9.18 -24.93
CA VAL A 91 9.76 -10.16 -25.45
C VAL A 91 9.43 -9.77 -26.90
N PRO A 92 9.60 -10.69 -27.87
CA PRO A 92 9.20 -10.42 -29.23
C PRO A 92 7.72 -10.06 -29.31
N CYS A 93 7.43 -8.89 -29.84
CA CYS A 93 6.06 -8.45 -30.05
C CYS A 93 5.71 -8.55 -31.54
N LYS A 94 4.42 -8.65 -31.82
CA LYS A 94 3.90 -8.58 -33.18
C LYS A 94 4.09 -7.16 -33.71
N GLU A 95 4.20 -7.04 -35.03
CA GLU A 95 4.20 -5.73 -35.68
C GLU A 95 2.93 -4.96 -35.36
N ALA A 96 3.01 -3.62 -35.29
CA ALA A 96 1.88 -2.78 -34.89
C ALA A 96 0.62 -3.03 -35.73
N GLU A 97 0.78 -3.26 -37.02
CA GLU A 97 -0.29 -3.57 -37.95
C GLU A 97 -1.02 -4.91 -37.66
N GLU A 98 -0.30 -5.85 -37.06
CA GLU A 98 -0.87 -7.13 -36.62
C GLU A 98 -1.58 -6.96 -35.26
N VAL A 99 -1.02 -6.13 -34.36
CA VAL A 99 -1.61 -5.84 -33.05
C VAL A 99 -2.92 -5.07 -33.20
N GLU A 100 -2.98 -4.11 -34.12
CA GLU A 100 -4.21 -3.35 -34.40
C GLU A 100 -5.38 -4.23 -34.87
N LYS A 101 -5.09 -5.40 -35.42
CA LYS A 101 -6.10 -6.37 -35.84
C LYS A 101 -6.56 -7.29 -34.71
N ILE A 102 -5.90 -7.28 -33.56
CA ILE A 102 -6.29 -8.08 -32.42
C ILE A 102 -7.39 -7.37 -31.66
N PRO A 103 -8.59 -7.91 -31.62
CA PRO A 103 -9.69 -7.29 -30.89
C PRO A 103 -9.36 -7.27 -29.38
N ALA A 104 -9.78 -6.21 -28.70
CA ALA A 104 -9.62 -6.10 -27.27
C ALA A 104 -10.70 -6.85 -26.48
N GLY A 105 -10.33 -7.38 -25.32
CA GLY A 105 -11.26 -7.94 -24.35
C GLY A 105 -12.01 -9.19 -24.85
N LEU A 106 -13.33 -9.20 -24.71
CA LEU A 106 -14.20 -10.32 -25.03
C LEU A 106 -14.79 -10.25 -26.46
N TYR A 107 -14.07 -9.65 -27.41
CA TYR A 107 -14.58 -9.38 -28.74
C TYR A 107 -14.96 -10.65 -29.51
N ASP A 108 -14.13 -11.69 -29.44
CA ASP A 108 -14.43 -12.96 -30.13
C ASP A 108 -15.68 -13.63 -29.57
N PHE A 109 -15.85 -13.62 -28.24
CA PHE A 109 -17.10 -14.04 -27.60
C PHE A 109 -18.29 -13.16 -28.04
N TYR A 110 -18.09 -11.86 -28.12
CA TYR A 110 -19.15 -10.95 -28.59
C TYR A 110 -19.58 -11.22 -30.03
N ARG A 111 -18.63 -11.52 -30.90
CA ARG A 111 -18.87 -11.78 -32.32
C ARG A 111 -19.47 -13.15 -32.60
N ASP A 112 -18.99 -14.16 -31.92
CA ASP A 112 -19.33 -15.56 -32.13
C ASP A 112 -19.21 -16.34 -30.82
N PRO A 113 -20.20 -16.22 -29.92
CA PRO A 113 -20.16 -16.84 -28.61
C PRO A 113 -20.24 -18.37 -28.64
N GLU A 114 -20.71 -18.97 -29.73
CA GLU A 114 -20.80 -20.42 -29.85
C GLU A 114 -19.43 -21.06 -30.09
N ASN A 115 -18.60 -20.45 -30.93
CA ASN A 115 -17.26 -20.94 -31.23
C ASN A 115 -16.17 -20.37 -30.28
N ASN A 116 -16.47 -19.29 -29.57
CA ASN A 116 -15.56 -18.64 -28.62
C ASN A 116 -16.22 -18.49 -27.24
N PRO A 117 -16.61 -19.60 -26.58
CA PRO A 117 -17.26 -19.51 -25.28
C PRO A 117 -16.29 -18.96 -24.22
N LEU A 118 -16.83 -18.32 -23.20
CA LEU A 118 -16.05 -17.90 -22.03
C LEU A 118 -15.62 -19.11 -21.21
N SER A 119 -14.59 -18.94 -20.38
CA SER A 119 -14.11 -19.96 -19.45
C SER A 119 -15.00 -20.17 -18.22
N THR A 120 -16.21 -19.63 -18.23
CA THR A 120 -17.22 -19.84 -17.19
C THR A 120 -17.90 -21.20 -17.34
N PRO A 121 -18.50 -21.77 -16.28
CA PRO A 121 -19.22 -23.04 -16.36
C PRO A 121 -20.28 -23.11 -17.45
N THR A 122 -20.92 -22.00 -17.76
CA THR A 122 -21.94 -21.91 -18.82
C THR A 122 -21.38 -21.52 -20.19
N GLY A 123 -20.12 -21.17 -20.28
CA GLY A 123 -19.51 -20.57 -21.48
C GLY A 123 -20.00 -19.15 -21.80
N LYS A 124 -20.78 -18.55 -20.90
CA LYS A 124 -21.43 -17.23 -21.05
C LYS A 124 -21.08 -16.30 -19.91
N LEU A 125 -21.45 -15.03 -20.02
CA LEU A 125 -21.44 -14.10 -18.89
C LEU A 125 -22.43 -14.58 -17.83
N GLU A 126 -21.93 -14.79 -16.61
CA GLU A 126 -22.74 -15.26 -15.49
C GLU A 126 -23.02 -14.13 -14.52
N TYR A 127 -24.29 -13.75 -14.41
CA TYR A 127 -24.78 -12.82 -13.38
C TYR A 127 -25.17 -13.54 -12.08
N TYR A 128 -25.39 -14.84 -12.17
CA TYR A 128 -25.59 -15.75 -11.07
C TYR A 128 -24.44 -16.77 -11.07
N SER A 129 -23.63 -16.79 -10.01
CA SER A 129 -22.50 -17.71 -9.90
C SER A 129 -22.98 -19.08 -9.40
N THR A 130 -23.03 -20.05 -10.29
CA THR A 130 -23.37 -21.44 -9.95
C THR A 130 -22.35 -22.07 -9.02
N GLU A 131 -21.08 -21.69 -9.12
CA GLU A 131 -20.01 -22.14 -8.23
C GLU A 131 -20.20 -21.63 -6.79
N ILE A 132 -20.48 -20.35 -6.62
CA ILE A 132 -20.77 -19.79 -5.30
C ILE A 132 -22.01 -20.46 -4.68
N ALA A 133 -23.08 -20.60 -5.45
CA ALA A 133 -24.28 -21.28 -4.99
C ALA A 133 -24.05 -22.73 -4.59
N LYS A 134 -23.13 -23.41 -5.26
CA LYS A 134 -22.80 -24.82 -4.98
C LYS A 134 -21.91 -24.97 -3.74
N TYR A 135 -20.87 -24.14 -3.59
CA TYR A 135 -19.86 -24.34 -2.57
C TYR A 135 -20.12 -23.56 -1.29
N THR A 136 -20.89 -22.47 -1.35
CA THR A 136 -21.20 -21.61 -0.22
C THR A 136 -22.68 -21.16 -0.22
N PRO A 137 -23.65 -22.10 -0.30
CA PRO A 137 -25.05 -21.78 -0.53
C PRO A 137 -25.69 -20.88 0.55
N ASP A 138 -25.22 -21.02 1.80
CA ASP A 138 -25.80 -20.35 2.97
C ASP A 138 -24.93 -19.22 3.52
N ASP A 139 -23.93 -18.76 2.73
CA ASP A 139 -23.06 -17.68 3.19
C ASP A 139 -23.62 -16.30 2.79
N PRO A 140 -24.15 -15.52 3.78
CA PRO A 140 -24.74 -14.22 3.49
C PRO A 140 -23.72 -13.17 3.00
N GLU A 141 -22.41 -13.38 3.27
CA GLU A 141 -21.37 -12.51 2.77
C GLU A 141 -20.84 -12.90 1.37
N ARG A 142 -21.32 -14.04 0.85
CA ARG A 142 -20.93 -14.52 -0.48
C ARG A 142 -22.17 -15.00 -1.24
N PRO A 143 -23.13 -14.11 -1.53
CA PRO A 143 -24.31 -14.47 -2.31
C PRO A 143 -23.91 -14.75 -3.77
N PRO A 144 -24.64 -15.66 -4.44
CA PRO A 144 -24.35 -15.99 -5.84
C PRO A 144 -24.63 -14.86 -6.83
N VAL A 145 -25.34 -13.82 -6.39
CA VAL A 145 -25.60 -12.59 -7.15
C VAL A 145 -25.07 -11.41 -6.35
N PRO A 146 -24.26 -10.52 -6.95
CA PRO A 146 -23.82 -9.31 -6.27
C PRO A 146 -25.00 -8.45 -5.80
N HIS A 147 -25.05 -8.13 -4.53
CA HIS A 147 -25.97 -7.17 -3.95
C HIS A 147 -25.35 -6.49 -2.72
N TRP A 148 -26.00 -5.44 -2.26
CA TRP A 148 -25.58 -4.78 -1.02
C TRP A 148 -25.75 -5.71 0.16
N ILE A 149 -24.70 -5.85 0.97
CA ILE A 149 -24.68 -6.68 2.18
C ILE A 149 -24.69 -5.76 3.38
N GLU A 150 -25.79 -5.79 4.16
CA GLU A 150 -25.95 -4.90 5.31
C GLU A 150 -25.19 -5.40 6.55
N SER A 151 -25.06 -6.70 6.73
CA SER A 151 -24.36 -7.31 7.86
C SER A 151 -23.04 -7.96 7.45
N GLY A 152 -22.00 -7.90 8.30
CA GLY A 152 -20.70 -8.51 8.01
C GLY A 152 -19.58 -7.97 8.91
N VAL A 153 -18.37 -8.47 8.73
CA VAL A 153 -17.23 -8.22 9.64
C VAL A 153 -16.81 -6.75 9.74
N SER A 154 -17.00 -5.96 8.68
CA SER A 154 -16.59 -4.55 8.65
C SER A 154 -17.74 -3.55 8.78
N HIS A 155 -18.93 -3.99 9.17
CA HIS A 155 -20.13 -3.15 9.13
C HIS A 155 -20.18 -2.05 10.17
N ASP A 156 -19.44 -2.19 11.27
CA ASP A 156 -19.31 -1.13 12.27
C ASP A 156 -18.60 0.12 11.73
N GLU A 157 -17.90 0.01 10.60
CA GLU A 157 -17.22 1.12 9.92
C GLU A 157 -18.12 1.87 8.92
N ARG A 158 -19.44 1.75 9.02
CA ARG A 158 -20.39 2.43 8.14
C ARG A 158 -21.02 3.64 8.79
N LEU A 159 -21.39 4.64 7.99
CA LEU A 159 -22.15 5.82 8.44
C LEU A 159 -23.54 5.46 8.97
N SER A 160 -24.09 4.30 8.60
CA SER A 160 -25.37 3.78 9.14
C SER A 160 -25.22 3.08 10.49
N SER A 161 -24.01 2.82 10.98
CA SER A 161 -23.77 2.13 12.23
C SER A 161 -23.97 3.03 13.45
N GLU A 162 -24.24 2.43 14.62
CA GLU A 162 -24.27 3.15 15.90
C GLU A 162 -22.96 3.85 16.22
N ARG A 163 -21.85 3.30 15.76
CA ARG A 163 -20.51 3.86 15.93
C ARG A 163 -20.35 5.20 15.22
N ALA A 164 -21.08 5.45 14.12
CA ALA A 164 -21.08 6.71 13.40
C ALA A 164 -21.63 7.89 14.22
N LYS A 165 -22.40 7.65 15.28
CA LYS A 165 -22.83 8.71 16.20
C LYS A 165 -21.65 9.32 16.95
N LYS A 166 -20.60 8.54 17.19
CA LYS A 166 -19.38 9.01 17.87
C LYS A 166 -18.29 9.43 16.87
N TYR A 167 -18.21 8.76 15.73
CA TYR A 167 -17.22 9.00 14.69
C TYR A 167 -17.93 9.23 13.35
N PRO A 168 -18.40 10.46 13.09
CA PRO A 168 -19.37 10.73 12.03
C PRO A 168 -18.76 10.91 10.62
N LEU A 169 -17.45 10.78 10.47
CA LEU A 169 -16.77 10.89 9.19
C LEU A 169 -16.26 9.55 8.72
N LEU A 170 -16.50 9.23 7.46
CA LEU A 170 -15.87 8.12 6.77
C LEU A 170 -14.49 8.56 6.27
N CYS A 171 -13.44 7.98 6.82
CA CYS A 171 -12.07 8.25 6.37
C CYS A 171 -11.72 7.43 5.15
N MET A 172 -11.39 8.11 4.06
CA MET A 172 -10.83 7.51 2.86
C MET A 172 -9.32 7.60 2.90
N SER A 173 -8.62 6.51 2.58
CA SER A 173 -7.16 6.44 2.62
C SER A 173 -6.65 5.72 1.37
N ASN A 174 -6.43 6.48 0.31
CA ASN A 174 -5.97 5.98 -0.97
C ASN A 174 -4.46 6.19 -1.15
N HIS A 175 -3.92 5.69 -2.24
CA HIS A 175 -2.54 5.98 -2.64
C HIS A 175 -2.37 7.47 -2.93
N GLY A 176 -1.40 8.09 -2.26
CA GLY A 176 -1.05 9.47 -2.49
C GLY A 176 -0.47 9.70 -3.89
N ARG A 177 -0.73 10.88 -4.45
CA ARG A 177 -0.22 11.24 -5.78
C ARG A 177 1.31 11.42 -5.83
N TRP A 178 1.90 11.85 -4.71
CA TRP A 178 3.27 12.37 -4.67
C TRP A 178 4.28 11.37 -4.13
N ARG A 179 3.81 10.21 -3.68
CA ARG A 179 4.63 9.13 -3.13
C ARG A 179 4.03 7.77 -3.48
N MET A 180 4.82 6.72 -3.34
CA MET A 180 4.36 5.34 -3.47
C MET A 180 4.51 4.64 -2.12
N HIS A 181 3.38 4.42 -1.42
CA HIS A 181 3.39 4.03 -0.01
C HIS A 181 4.25 5.01 0.81
N ALA A 182 5.28 4.53 1.55
CA ALA A 182 6.23 5.39 2.26
C ALA A 182 7.47 5.79 1.42
N GLN A 183 7.55 5.32 0.17
CA GLN A 183 8.63 5.69 -0.72
C GLN A 183 8.39 7.10 -1.25
N CYS A 184 9.46 7.89 -1.33
CA CYS A 184 9.42 9.28 -1.78
C CYS A 184 8.70 10.24 -0.82
N ASP A 185 8.37 9.82 0.41
CA ASP A 185 7.80 10.74 1.43
C ASP A 185 8.83 11.80 1.91
N ASP A 186 10.11 11.57 1.65
CA ASP A 186 11.25 12.42 1.99
C ASP A 186 11.72 13.33 0.86
N ILE A 187 11.10 13.30 -0.32
CA ILE A 187 11.47 14.19 -1.42
C ILE A 187 11.03 15.63 -1.10
N ILE A 188 11.98 16.51 -0.88
CA ILE A 188 11.78 17.90 -0.43
C ILE A 188 10.79 18.65 -1.32
N TRP A 189 11.00 18.62 -2.62
CA TRP A 189 10.19 19.36 -3.61
C TRP A 189 8.73 18.92 -3.62
N ASN A 190 8.48 17.61 -3.43
CA ASN A 190 7.12 17.10 -3.30
C ASN A 190 6.49 17.58 -1.98
N ARG A 191 7.28 17.68 -0.90
CA ARG A 191 6.80 18.13 0.41
C ARG A 191 6.40 19.61 0.46
N GLU A 192 6.85 20.42 -0.50
CA GLU A 192 6.40 21.83 -0.63
C GLU A 192 5.03 21.95 -1.31
N VAL A 193 4.47 20.84 -1.82
CA VAL A 193 3.13 20.83 -2.41
C VAL A 193 2.09 20.59 -1.29
N GLU A 194 1.15 21.52 -1.12
CA GLU A 194 0.13 21.45 -0.05
C GLU A 194 -0.72 20.17 -0.06
N THR A 195 -0.89 19.55 -1.22
CA THR A 195 -1.59 18.26 -1.32
C THR A 195 -0.73 17.05 -0.92
N MET A 196 0.55 17.28 -0.60
CA MET A 196 1.42 16.29 0.01
C MET A 196 1.70 16.59 1.48
N LYS A 197 2.01 17.84 1.81
CA LYS A 197 2.26 18.28 3.21
C LYS A 197 1.76 19.69 3.42
N ILE A 198 1.16 19.91 4.57
CA ILE A 198 0.76 21.24 5.03
C ILE A 198 1.68 21.68 6.17
N ARG A 199 2.30 22.83 6.01
CA ARG A 199 3.14 23.42 7.06
C ARG A 199 2.27 24.02 8.16
N GLY A 200 2.33 23.42 9.33
CA GLY A 200 1.67 23.95 10.53
C GLY A 200 2.32 25.22 11.05
N LYS A 201 1.62 25.92 11.94
CA LYS A 201 2.12 27.11 12.64
C LYS A 201 3.38 26.88 13.49
N ASP A 202 3.65 25.63 13.83
CA ASP A 202 4.84 25.18 14.55
C ASP A 202 6.02 24.85 13.64
N GLY A 203 5.86 25.01 12.32
CA GLY A 203 6.86 24.77 11.30
C GLY A 203 6.93 23.31 10.82
N TYR A 204 6.25 22.38 11.49
CA TYR A 204 6.23 20.98 11.08
C TYR A 204 5.35 20.78 9.83
N GLN A 205 5.75 19.85 8.96
CA GLN A 205 5.03 19.51 7.73
C GLN A 205 4.11 18.30 7.96
N TYR A 206 2.85 18.58 8.22
CA TYR A 206 1.81 17.59 8.51
C TYR A 206 1.25 16.96 7.25
N GLU A 207 0.82 15.70 7.35
CA GLU A 207 0.02 15.04 6.31
C GLU A 207 -1.31 15.79 6.12
N PRO A 208 -1.76 16.04 4.88
CA PRO A 208 -3.04 16.71 4.66
C PRO A 208 -4.23 15.86 5.09
N CYS A 209 -5.11 16.41 5.92
CA CYS A 209 -6.46 15.90 6.12
C CYS A 209 -7.42 16.73 5.29
N TRP A 210 -7.98 16.17 4.24
CA TRP A 210 -8.92 16.85 3.35
C TRP A 210 -10.31 16.82 3.96
N LEU A 211 -10.97 17.98 3.95
CA LEU A 211 -12.32 18.18 4.46
C LEU A 211 -13.12 19.08 3.50
N SER A 212 -14.43 18.81 3.38
CA SER A 212 -15.31 19.77 2.71
C SER A 212 -15.41 21.06 3.53
N PRO A 213 -15.70 22.23 2.91
CA PRO A 213 -15.90 23.48 3.63
C PRO A 213 -16.99 23.37 4.71
N HIS A 214 -18.03 22.59 4.46
CA HIS A 214 -19.12 22.38 5.40
C HIS A 214 -18.67 21.58 6.63
N GLU A 215 -17.95 20.47 6.44
CA GLU A 215 -17.44 19.65 7.56
C GLU A 215 -16.36 20.41 8.36
N ALA A 216 -15.53 21.19 7.69
CA ALA A 216 -14.56 22.07 8.35
C ALA A 216 -15.24 23.16 9.19
N ALA A 217 -16.26 23.83 8.64
CA ALA A 217 -17.01 24.88 9.33
C ALA A 217 -17.74 24.35 10.58
N LYS A 218 -18.37 23.17 10.51
CA LYS A 218 -19.02 22.53 11.66
C LYS A 218 -18.08 22.32 12.85
N ARG A 219 -16.77 22.17 12.59
CA ARG A 219 -15.72 21.91 13.57
C ARG A 219 -14.86 23.11 13.91
N GLY A 220 -15.17 24.28 13.34
CA GLY A 220 -14.36 25.48 13.49
C GLY A 220 -12.95 25.37 12.92
N ILE A 221 -12.76 24.48 11.95
CA ILE A 221 -11.48 24.20 11.29
C ILE A 221 -11.32 25.13 10.09
N ARG A 222 -10.12 25.67 9.91
CA ARG A 222 -9.70 26.45 8.75
C ARG A 222 -8.58 25.72 8.03
N HIS A 223 -8.43 26.03 6.74
CA HIS A 223 -7.29 25.54 5.97
C HIS A 223 -5.96 25.90 6.66
N GLY A 224 -5.04 24.94 6.75
CA GLY A 224 -3.76 25.11 7.45
C GLY A 224 -3.79 24.89 8.97
N ASP A 225 -4.95 24.73 9.58
CA ASP A 225 -5.02 24.37 11.01
C ASP A 225 -4.43 22.99 11.26
N ILE A 226 -3.75 22.81 12.39
CA ILE A 226 -3.35 21.48 12.85
C ILE A 226 -4.60 20.79 13.40
N VAL A 227 -4.89 19.60 12.89
CA VAL A 227 -6.04 18.80 13.27
C VAL A 227 -5.60 17.42 13.74
N LYS A 228 -6.42 16.80 14.58
CA LYS A 228 -6.33 15.39 14.95
C LYS A 228 -7.44 14.62 14.25
N VAL A 229 -7.07 13.57 13.51
CA VAL A 229 -7.97 12.55 12.98
C VAL A 229 -7.90 11.38 13.94
N TYR A 230 -9.03 10.94 14.49
CA TYR A 230 -8.98 9.99 15.59
C TYR A 230 -10.22 9.10 15.67
N ASN A 231 -10.02 7.97 16.31
CA ASN A 231 -11.06 7.07 16.81
C ASN A 231 -10.56 6.39 18.08
N GLU A 232 -11.19 5.30 18.51
CA GLU A 232 -10.79 4.55 19.71
C GLU A 232 -9.42 3.86 19.61
N ARG A 233 -8.90 3.70 18.36
CA ARG A 233 -7.61 3.03 18.12
C ARG A 233 -6.42 3.96 18.32
N GLY A 234 -6.61 5.26 18.06
CA GLY A 234 -5.53 6.23 18.20
C GLY A 234 -5.84 7.59 17.59
N ILE A 235 -4.79 8.37 17.44
CA ILE A 235 -4.81 9.74 16.95
C ILE A 235 -3.70 9.93 15.91
N VAL A 236 -4.04 10.56 14.78
CA VAL A 236 -3.08 11.00 13.77
C VAL A 236 -3.19 12.52 13.62
N LEU A 237 -2.06 13.21 13.76
CA LEU A 237 -2.02 14.66 13.55
C LEU A 237 -1.83 14.95 12.06
N CYS A 238 -2.64 15.88 11.57
CA CYS A 238 -2.67 16.29 10.17
C CYS A 238 -2.75 17.81 10.04
N GLY A 239 -2.48 18.33 8.85
CA GLY A 239 -2.82 19.70 8.46
C GLY A 239 -4.15 19.73 7.72
N ALA A 240 -5.07 20.61 8.07
CA ALA A 240 -6.37 20.69 7.41
C ALA A 240 -6.24 21.22 5.98
N TYR A 241 -6.66 20.44 4.99
CA TYR A 241 -6.81 20.85 3.59
C TYR A 241 -8.29 21.00 3.27
N VAL A 242 -8.81 22.22 3.35
CA VAL A 242 -10.23 22.50 3.10
C VAL A 242 -10.47 22.69 1.61
N THR A 243 -11.36 21.88 1.01
CA THR A 243 -11.59 21.85 -0.43
C THR A 243 -12.99 21.40 -0.79
N GLU A 244 -13.56 21.96 -1.86
CA GLU A 244 -14.85 21.54 -2.43
C GLU A 244 -14.79 20.21 -3.20
N ARG A 245 -13.60 19.60 -3.31
CA ARG A 245 -13.43 18.31 -4.02
C ARG A 245 -13.87 17.11 -3.22
N LEU A 246 -14.25 17.29 -1.96
CA LEU A 246 -14.67 16.22 -1.06
C LEU A 246 -16.13 16.39 -0.68
N ILE A 247 -16.87 15.29 -0.68
CA ILE A 247 -18.27 15.26 -0.23
C ILE A 247 -18.37 15.32 1.28
N ASP A 248 -19.52 15.78 1.79
CA ASP A 248 -19.78 15.78 3.23
C ASP A 248 -19.78 14.36 3.83
N HIS A 249 -19.65 14.29 5.14
CA HIS A 249 -19.52 13.06 5.93
C HIS A 249 -18.29 12.22 5.59
N THR A 250 -17.30 12.80 4.90
CA THR A 250 -16.04 12.15 4.60
C THR A 250 -14.85 13.02 4.99
N CYS A 251 -13.74 12.38 5.27
CA CYS A 251 -12.43 13.00 5.26
C CYS A 251 -11.47 12.11 4.46
N TYR A 252 -10.36 12.67 4.03
CA TYR A 252 -9.39 11.96 3.23
C TYR A 252 -7.99 12.23 3.74
N VAL A 253 -7.22 11.15 3.98
CA VAL A 253 -5.82 11.21 4.37
C VAL A 253 -5.08 10.15 3.58
N ASP A 254 -4.07 10.54 2.81
CA ASP A 254 -3.26 9.60 2.04
C ASP A 254 -2.58 8.58 2.96
N HIS A 255 -2.51 7.32 2.53
CA HIS A 255 -1.68 6.36 3.21
C HIS A 255 -0.19 6.52 2.82
N GLY A 256 0.68 5.91 3.63
CA GLY A 256 2.11 5.84 3.35
C GLY A 256 2.94 6.96 3.96
N ALA A 257 2.36 7.87 4.74
CA ALA A 257 3.16 8.78 5.55
C ALA A 257 4.04 8.00 6.53
N ARG A 258 5.28 8.45 6.71
CA ARG A 258 6.21 7.84 7.66
C ARG A 258 5.78 8.13 9.10
N LEU A 259 5.97 7.13 9.95
CA LEU A 259 5.72 7.24 11.38
C LEU A 259 6.63 8.30 12.02
N ASP A 260 6.02 9.18 12.81
CA ASP A 260 6.68 10.08 13.75
C ASP A 260 5.86 10.10 15.06
N PRO A 261 5.95 9.04 15.87
CA PRO A 261 5.09 8.87 17.02
C PRO A 261 5.46 9.83 18.16
N ILE A 262 4.46 10.51 18.70
CA ILE A 262 4.54 11.17 20.00
C ILE A 262 4.31 10.13 21.10
N ILE A 263 3.29 9.28 20.92
CA ILE A 263 3.03 8.12 21.78
C ILE A 263 3.03 6.89 20.85
N PRO A 264 4.04 6.00 20.94
CA PRO A 264 4.12 4.83 20.08
C PRO A 264 2.82 4.02 20.07
N GLY A 265 2.32 3.71 18.86
CA GLY A 265 1.10 2.95 18.65
C GLY A 265 -0.22 3.67 18.95
N TYR A 266 -0.20 4.93 19.36
CA TYR A 266 -1.42 5.65 19.73
C TYR A 266 -1.52 7.07 19.16
N LEU A 267 -0.48 7.89 19.25
CA LEU A 267 -0.47 9.27 18.77
C LEU A 267 0.71 9.49 17.83
N ASP A 268 0.39 9.69 16.57
CA ASP A 268 1.39 9.89 15.51
C ASP A 268 1.28 11.30 14.92
N ARG A 269 2.43 11.98 14.76
CA ARG A 269 2.54 13.30 14.18
C ARG A 269 2.88 13.25 12.68
N GLY A 270 3.46 12.15 12.21
CA GLY A 270 3.90 11.98 10.83
C GLY A 270 2.78 11.83 9.81
N GLY A 271 1.58 11.48 10.28
CA GLY A 271 0.43 11.26 9.41
C GLY A 271 0.20 9.78 9.07
N ALA A 272 0.78 8.86 9.85
CA ALA A 272 0.66 7.43 9.61
C ALA A 272 -0.75 6.94 9.95
N ILE A 273 -1.62 6.92 8.95
CA ILE A 273 -3.04 6.60 9.08
C ILE A 273 -3.30 5.22 9.69
N ASN A 274 -2.36 4.30 9.60
CA ASN A 274 -2.47 2.97 10.20
C ASN A 274 -2.64 2.97 11.72
N CYS A 275 -2.34 4.08 12.41
CA CYS A 275 -2.61 4.21 13.84
C CYS A 275 -4.11 4.17 14.17
N ILE A 276 -4.98 4.44 13.19
CA ILE A 276 -6.44 4.51 13.39
C ILE A 276 -7.24 3.59 12.46
N THR A 277 -6.57 2.88 11.53
CA THR A 277 -7.25 1.91 10.66
C THR A 277 -7.69 0.66 11.43
N PRO A 278 -8.80 0.02 11.04
CA PRO A 278 -9.17 -1.26 11.63
C PRO A 278 -8.23 -2.39 11.19
N ALA A 279 -8.08 -3.39 12.04
CA ALA A 279 -7.38 -4.63 11.70
C ALA A 279 -8.32 -5.71 11.14
N ASN A 280 -9.55 -5.33 10.77
CA ASN A 280 -10.56 -6.25 10.27
C ASN A 280 -10.29 -6.61 8.81
N THR A 281 -10.65 -7.82 8.44
CA THR A 281 -10.77 -8.21 7.03
C THR A 281 -12.02 -7.57 6.40
N THR A 282 -12.03 -7.43 5.07
CA THR A 282 -13.19 -6.90 4.34
C THR A 282 -14.41 -7.83 4.44
N SER A 283 -14.17 -9.12 4.61
CA SER A 283 -15.18 -10.13 4.91
C SER A 283 -14.52 -11.35 5.58
N LYS A 284 -15.29 -12.23 6.18
CA LYS A 284 -14.79 -13.51 6.70
C LYS A 284 -14.20 -14.42 5.59
N ASN A 285 -14.55 -14.14 4.36
CA ASN A 285 -14.15 -14.91 3.17
C ASN A 285 -12.98 -14.27 2.39
N ALA A 286 -12.48 -13.11 2.83
CA ALA A 286 -11.42 -12.38 2.15
C ALA A 286 -10.22 -12.19 3.08
N THR A 287 -9.03 -12.23 2.51
CA THR A 287 -7.77 -11.92 3.21
C THR A 287 -7.42 -10.42 3.13
N GLY A 288 -8.14 -9.65 2.32
CA GLY A 288 -7.97 -8.20 2.19
C GLY A 288 -8.38 -7.49 3.48
N MET A 289 -7.59 -6.49 3.88
CA MET A 289 -7.88 -5.67 5.06
C MET A 289 -8.76 -4.48 4.70
N ALA A 290 -9.66 -4.10 5.62
CA ALA A 290 -10.50 -2.91 5.48
C ALA A 290 -9.71 -1.65 5.89
N VAL A 291 -8.76 -1.24 5.07
CA VAL A 291 -7.82 -0.12 5.35
C VAL A 291 -8.31 1.23 4.85
N SER A 292 -9.42 1.29 4.16
CA SER A 292 -10.06 2.52 3.67
C SER A 292 -11.57 2.44 3.90
N GLY A 293 -12.21 3.59 4.13
CA GLY A 293 -13.63 3.61 4.44
C GLY A 293 -13.94 3.21 5.89
N PHE A 294 -13.18 3.67 6.86
CA PHE A 294 -13.42 3.47 8.29
C PHE A 294 -13.85 4.77 8.98
N LEU A 295 -14.53 4.63 10.12
CA LEU A 295 -15.09 5.77 10.84
C LEU A 295 -14.04 6.46 11.73
N CYS A 296 -14.08 7.79 11.68
CA CYS A 296 -13.26 8.67 12.51
C CYS A 296 -13.98 9.97 12.85
N GLU A 297 -13.37 10.77 13.70
CA GLU A 297 -13.71 12.18 13.92
C GLU A 297 -12.46 13.03 13.65
N VAL A 298 -12.68 14.28 13.25
CA VAL A 298 -11.63 15.29 13.04
C VAL A 298 -11.89 16.48 13.94
N ALA A 299 -10.91 16.88 14.73
CA ALA A 299 -11.01 18.05 15.58
C ALA A 299 -9.74 18.91 15.48
N LYS A 300 -9.90 20.20 15.66
CA LYS A 300 -8.77 21.13 15.75
C LYS A 300 -7.94 20.81 16.98
N VAL A 301 -6.62 20.76 16.83
CA VAL A 301 -5.68 20.66 17.95
C VAL A 301 -5.57 22.02 18.61
N THR A 302 -5.82 22.09 19.92
CA THR A 302 -5.67 23.33 20.68
C THR A 302 -4.21 23.58 21.05
N ASP A 303 -3.88 24.83 21.38
CA ASP A 303 -2.53 25.18 21.83
C ASP A 303 -2.19 24.51 23.15
N GLU A 304 -3.19 24.31 24.01
CA GLU A 304 -3.06 23.61 25.30
C GLU A 304 -2.76 22.14 25.11
N GLU A 305 -3.44 21.46 24.17
CA GLU A 305 -3.18 20.06 23.84
C GLU A 305 -1.75 19.88 23.31
N MET A 306 -1.33 20.74 22.37
CA MET A 306 0.03 20.69 21.82
C MET A 306 1.08 20.96 22.89
N ALA A 307 0.84 21.93 23.78
CA ALA A 307 1.73 22.25 24.89
C ALA A 307 1.82 21.09 25.90
N ALA A 308 0.70 20.42 26.16
CA ALA A 308 0.68 19.24 27.04
C ALA A 308 1.53 18.10 26.44
N TRP A 309 1.35 17.77 25.17
CA TRP A 309 2.17 16.73 24.53
C TRP A 309 3.66 17.08 24.52
N ARG A 310 4.03 18.33 24.25
CA ARG A 310 5.43 18.78 24.30
C ARG A 310 6.04 18.68 25.69
N ARG A 311 5.25 18.94 26.74
CA ARG A 311 5.68 18.82 28.14
C ARG A 311 5.83 17.36 28.56
N ASP A 312 4.84 16.52 28.18
CA ASP A 312 4.71 15.16 28.67
C ASP A 312 5.56 14.16 27.85
N TYR A 313 5.90 14.50 26.59
CA TYR A 313 6.71 13.70 25.66
C TYR A 313 7.82 14.54 25.00
N PRO A 314 8.71 15.19 25.76
CA PRO A 314 9.68 16.13 25.19
C PRO A 314 10.63 15.48 24.18
N GLU A 315 10.97 14.21 24.35
CA GLU A 315 11.87 13.47 23.46
C GLU A 315 11.31 13.35 22.04
N ALA A 316 9.98 13.21 21.91
CA ALA A 316 9.31 13.12 20.60
C ALA A 316 9.43 14.42 19.80
N PHE A 317 9.60 15.57 20.48
CA PHE A 317 9.75 16.88 19.85
C PHE A 317 11.22 17.34 19.76
N ALA A 318 12.14 16.68 20.45
CA ALA A 318 13.56 16.98 20.41
C ALA A 318 14.31 16.24 19.28
N ARG A 319 13.60 15.49 18.44
CA ARG A 319 14.19 14.71 17.36
C ARG A 319 14.85 15.58 16.31
N HIS A 320 16.00 15.14 15.83
CA HIS A 320 16.67 15.79 14.72
C HIS A 320 15.89 15.54 13.43
N VAL A 321 15.62 16.65 12.76
CA VAL A 321 15.03 16.63 11.42
C VAL A 321 16.15 16.90 10.45
N ASP A 322 16.28 16.09 9.41
CA ASP A 322 17.14 16.40 8.28
C ASP A 322 16.69 17.75 7.71
N PRO A 323 17.56 18.77 7.71
CA PRO A 323 17.17 20.11 7.26
C PRO A 323 16.82 20.16 5.78
N ASP A 324 17.37 19.25 5.00
CA ASP A 324 17.15 19.17 3.56
C ASP A 324 15.90 18.37 3.23
N ALA A 325 15.70 17.22 3.87
CA ALA A 325 14.55 16.36 3.61
C ALA A 325 13.34 16.64 4.51
N GLY A 326 13.49 17.37 5.61
CA GLY A 326 12.42 17.62 6.57
C GLY A 326 11.89 16.35 7.24
N VAL A 327 12.66 15.29 7.27
CA VAL A 327 12.29 13.97 7.83
C VAL A 327 13.03 13.74 9.13
N CYS A 328 12.36 13.11 10.09
CA CYS A 328 13.04 12.71 11.32
C CYS A 328 14.09 11.61 11.03
N LEU A 329 15.30 11.84 11.49
CA LEU A 329 16.44 10.92 11.32
C LEU A 329 16.51 9.84 12.40
N ASP A 330 15.52 9.75 13.27
CA ASP A 330 15.53 8.82 14.37
C ASP A 330 15.58 7.37 13.93
N GLY A 331 16.56 6.67 14.42
CA GLY A 331 16.65 5.23 14.35
C GLY A 331 17.54 4.65 13.25
N TRP A 332 18.15 5.49 12.42
CA TRP A 332 19.04 5.01 11.34
C TRP A 332 20.45 5.58 11.40
N LEU A 333 20.73 6.48 12.34
CA LEU A 333 22.10 6.84 12.64
C LEU A 333 22.72 5.67 13.42
N ILE A 334 23.47 4.85 12.71
CA ILE A 334 24.51 4.04 13.36
C ILE A 334 25.40 5.09 14.04
N LYS A 335 25.34 5.18 15.37
CA LYS A 335 26.43 5.84 16.09
C LYS A 335 27.66 5.05 15.67
N GLU A 336 28.53 5.65 14.87
CA GLU A 336 29.87 5.16 14.74
C GLU A 336 30.35 4.99 16.18
N ASP A 337 30.67 3.76 16.56
CA ASP A 337 31.11 3.46 17.89
C ASP A 337 32.19 4.46 18.27
N ALA A 338 31.94 5.17 19.35
CA ALA A 338 32.98 5.95 19.99
C ALA A 338 34.07 4.94 20.33
N GLN A 339 35.10 4.91 19.51
CA GLN A 339 36.33 4.23 19.82
C GLN A 339 36.98 4.83 21.08
#